data_2148f1c9d31a36479bab0232e51029bd
#
_entry.id   2148f1c9d31a36479bab0232e51029bd
#
_cell.length_a   1.000
_cell.length_b   1.000
_cell.length_c   1.000
_cell.angle_alpha   90.00
_cell.angle_beta   90.00
_cell.angle_gamma   90.00
#
_symmetry.space_group_name_H-M   'P 1'
#
loop_
_entity.id
_entity.type
_entity.pdbx_description
1 polymer ?
#
loop_
_entity_poly.entity_id
_entity_poly.type
_entity_poly.pdbx_seq_one_letter_code
_entity_poly.pdbx_strand_id
1 'polypeptide(L)'
;WRYDPALAGISAQFADCGIHALHMASFIAGQEPIELSADFVSCLPTRVLEDDAMVSFKMSGGAVLRLWTSSVAIGRMHGLNIQVFGEKGGLRWAQEWPNQLYWTPLNGRTEILERGGPGLSPEADRASRVTIGHAEGMPLAFANIYADLAEVILARREGRTPDPLACHYPTALDGLQSMVAIDAAVASAGKGGAWTDARPPSRQ
;
A
#
# COMPACT_ATOMS: atom_id res chain seq x y z
N TRP A 1 0.68 -8.53 -22.41
CA TRP A 1 -0.67 -7.97 -22.27
C TRP A 1 -0.68 -6.72 -21.37
N ARG A 2 0.16 -6.66 -20.33
CA ARG A 2 0.15 -5.56 -19.34
C ARG A 2 0.40 -4.16 -19.89
N TYR A 3 1.08 -4.04 -21.04
CA TYR A 3 1.40 -2.77 -21.68
C TYR A 3 0.60 -2.50 -22.95
N ASP A 4 -0.40 -3.35 -23.22
CA ASP A 4 -1.36 -3.16 -24.31
C ASP A 4 -2.62 -2.46 -23.75
N PRO A 5 -2.92 -1.22 -24.16
CA PRO A 5 -4.08 -0.49 -23.69
C PRO A 5 -5.42 -1.20 -23.90
N ALA A 6 -5.51 -2.05 -24.93
CA ALA A 6 -6.73 -2.81 -25.21
C ALA A 6 -6.99 -3.92 -24.17
N LEU A 7 -5.95 -4.37 -23.47
CA LEU A 7 -6.01 -5.47 -22.50
C LEU A 7 -5.80 -5.00 -21.05
N ALA A 8 -4.93 -4.02 -20.85
CA ALA A 8 -4.56 -3.52 -19.51
C ALA A 8 -5.35 -2.29 -19.06
N GLY A 9 -6.03 -1.59 -19.99
CA GLY A 9 -6.74 -0.36 -19.69
C GLY A 9 -5.85 0.87 -19.83
N ILE A 10 -6.00 1.84 -18.92
CA ILE A 10 -5.43 3.20 -19.06
C ILE A 10 -4.07 3.40 -18.41
N SER A 11 -3.60 2.44 -17.62
CA SER A 11 -2.32 2.48 -16.89
C SER A 11 -1.81 1.06 -16.71
N ALA A 12 -0.51 0.86 -16.71
CA ALA A 12 0.11 -0.45 -16.51
C ALA A 12 0.80 -0.55 -15.16
N GLN A 13 1.96 0.07 -15.01
CA GLN A 13 2.81 -0.11 -13.83
C GLN A 13 2.21 0.51 -12.57
N PHE A 14 1.59 1.69 -12.68
CA PHE A 14 0.94 2.31 -11.54
C PHE A 14 -0.33 1.54 -11.14
N ALA A 15 -1.15 1.12 -12.09
CA ALA A 15 -2.38 0.38 -11.84
C ALA A 15 -2.14 -1.05 -11.31
N ASP A 16 -1.02 -1.70 -11.68
CA ASP A 16 -0.66 -3.05 -11.21
C ASP A 16 0.07 -2.99 -9.85
N CYS A 17 1.20 -2.30 -9.79
CA CYS A 17 2.07 -2.30 -8.61
C CYS A 17 1.92 -1.05 -7.74
N GLY A 18 1.72 0.12 -8.35
CA GLY A 18 1.66 1.40 -7.62
C GLY A 18 0.51 1.46 -6.62
N ILE A 19 -0.65 0.90 -6.95
CA ILE A 19 -1.81 0.90 -6.05
C ILE A 19 -1.58 0.10 -4.77
N HIS A 20 -0.75 -0.96 -4.80
CA HIS A 20 -0.39 -1.70 -3.60
C HIS A 20 0.42 -0.83 -2.63
N ALA A 21 1.37 -0.06 -3.15
CA ALA A 21 2.15 0.87 -2.36
C ALA A 21 1.30 2.02 -1.82
N LEU A 22 0.37 2.55 -2.62
CA LEU A 22 -0.58 3.58 -2.19
C LEU A 22 -1.48 3.06 -1.07
N HIS A 23 -2.10 1.90 -1.25
CA HIS A 23 -2.99 1.31 -0.25
C HIS A 23 -2.25 1.04 1.06
N MET A 24 -1.03 0.47 1.00
CA MET A 24 -0.19 0.28 2.18
C MET A 24 0.11 1.60 2.89
N ALA A 25 0.45 2.66 2.15
CA ALA A 25 0.75 3.97 2.73
C ALA A 25 -0.50 4.60 3.38
N SER A 26 -1.66 4.53 2.72
CA SER A 26 -2.94 5.01 3.27
C SER A 26 -3.32 4.27 4.55
N PHE A 27 -3.20 2.94 4.55
CA PHE A 27 -3.46 2.10 5.72
C PHE A 27 -2.57 2.46 6.91
N ILE A 28 -1.25 2.58 6.70
CA ILE A 28 -0.29 2.90 7.76
C ILE A 28 -0.46 4.33 8.28
N ALA A 29 -0.73 5.29 7.38
CA ALA A 29 -0.93 6.68 7.76
C ALA A 29 -2.32 6.94 8.37
N GLY A 30 -3.30 6.07 8.14
CA GLY A 30 -4.71 6.33 8.48
C GLY A 30 -5.28 7.53 7.74
N GLN A 31 -4.81 7.80 6.52
CA GLN A 31 -5.16 8.98 5.73
C GLN A 31 -5.40 8.60 4.28
N GLU A 32 -6.34 9.30 3.65
CA GLU A 32 -6.71 9.09 2.25
C GLU A 32 -6.06 10.14 1.33
N PRO A 33 -5.73 9.79 0.07
CA PRO A 33 -5.27 10.77 -0.91
C PRO A 33 -6.39 11.76 -1.26
N ILE A 34 -6.04 13.05 -1.30
CA ILE A 34 -6.97 14.13 -1.71
C ILE A 34 -6.56 14.79 -3.02
N GLU A 35 -5.27 14.92 -3.29
CA GLU A 35 -4.72 15.41 -4.55
C GLU A 35 -3.46 14.63 -4.89
N LEU A 36 -3.19 14.46 -6.16
CA LEU A 36 -1.96 13.86 -6.65
C LEU A 36 -1.37 14.61 -7.84
N SER A 37 -0.07 14.42 -8.06
CA SER A 37 0.69 14.83 -9.23
C SER A 37 1.50 13.63 -9.70
N ALA A 38 1.37 13.25 -10.96
CA ALA A 38 1.96 12.05 -11.53
C ALA A 38 2.85 12.36 -12.74
N ASP A 39 3.98 11.69 -12.80
CA ASP A 39 4.86 11.60 -13.95
C ASP A 39 4.96 10.14 -14.39
N PHE A 40 4.50 9.85 -15.61
CA PHE A 40 4.45 8.53 -16.22
C PHE A 40 5.41 8.47 -17.40
N VAL A 41 6.29 7.49 -17.40
CA VAL A 41 7.29 7.30 -18.45
C VAL A 41 7.18 5.91 -19.05
N SER A 42 7.23 5.82 -20.37
CA SER A 42 7.47 4.58 -21.10
C SER A 42 8.93 4.54 -21.55
N CYS A 43 9.77 3.86 -20.76
CA CYS A 43 11.22 3.80 -20.99
C CYS A 43 11.57 2.90 -22.20
N LEU A 44 10.72 1.92 -22.50
CA LEU A 44 10.94 0.99 -23.61
C LEU A 44 10.09 1.39 -24.82
N PRO A 45 10.69 1.55 -26.01
CA PRO A 45 9.98 2.04 -27.22
C PRO A 45 8.81 1.16 -27.66
N THR A 46 8.75 -0.10 -27.21
CA THR A 46 7.69 -1.05 -27.54
C THR A 46 6.48 -0.99 -26.61
N ARG A 47 6.53 -0.16 -25.56
CA ARG A 47 5.44 -0.03 -24.58
C ARG A 47 4.65 1.24 -24.82
N VAL A 48 3.33 1.11 -24.87
CA VAL A 48 2.42 2.26 -25.03
C VAL A 48 2.06 2.83 -23.65
N LEU A 49 1.81 1.96 -22.69
CA LEU A 49 1.56 2.36 -21.31
C LEU A 49 2.87 2.49 -20.54
N GLU A 50 2.83 3.24 -19.44
CA GLU A 50 3.98 3.50 -18.60
C GLU A 50 4.57 2.23 -17.99
N ASP A 51 5.89 2.18 -17.91
CA ASP A 51 6.68 1.15 -17.21
C ASP A 51 7.47 1.72 -16.02
N ASP A 52 7.42 3.04 -15.85
CA ASP A 52 7.94 3.79 -14.72
C ASP A 52 6.96 4.90 -14.33
N ALA A 53 6.70 5.06 -13.06
CA ALA A 53 5.78 6.09 -12.55
C ALA A 53 6.27 6.68 -11.23
N MET A 54 6.30 8.01 -11.17
CA MET A 54 6.52 8.80 -9.95
C MET A 54 5.23 9.53 -9.61
N VAL A 55 4.69 9.33 -8.41
CA VAL A 55 3.44 9.97 -8.00
C VAL A 55 3.60 10.62 -6.63
N SER A 56 3.21 11.86 -6.54
CA SER A 56 3.20 12.66 -5.31
C SER A 56 1.77 12.84 -4.84
N PHE A 57 1.50 12.65 -3.55
CA PHE A 57 0.17 12.80 -2.99
C PHE A 57 0.16 13.80 -1.83
N LYS A 58 -0.94 14.55 -1.72
CA LYS A 58 -1.37 15.22 -0.49
C LYS A 58 -2.44 14.35 0.15
N MET A 59 -2.27 14.08 1.45
CA MET A 59 -3.18 13.20 2.20
C MET A 59 -4.13 14.02 3.08
N SER A 60 -5.26 13.45 3.40
CA SER A 60 -6.36 14.10 4.14
C SER A 60 -5.97 14.68 5.51
N GLY A 61 -5.02 14.06 6.20
CA GLY A 61 -4.47 14.54 7.48
C GLY A 61 -3.24 15.43 7.35
N GLY A 62 -2.88 15.87 6.13
CA GLY A 62 -1.73 16.74 5.88
C GLY A 62 -0.40 16.02 5.63
N ALA A 63 -0.37 14.69 5.67
CA ALA A 63 0.82 13.94 5.26
C ALA A 63 1.09 14.12 3.77
N VAL A 64 2.35 13.94 3.38
CA VAL A 64 2.81 13.97 1.99
C VAL A 64 3.40 12.60 1.67
N LEU A 65 2.90 11.96 0.60
CA LEU A 65 3.44 10.70 0.11
C LEU A 65 4.22 10.92 -1.18
N ARG A 66 5.34 10.22 -1.33
CA ARG A 66 6.09 10.07 -2.57
C ARG A 66 6.14 8.59 -2.91
N LEU A 67 5.62 8.24 -4.06
CA LEU A 67 5.54 6.87 -4.54
C LEU A 67 6.33 6.76 -5.85
N TRP A 68 7.16 5.75 -5.94
CA TRP A 68 7.81 5.34 -7.16
C TRP A 68 7.53 3.87 -7.43
N THR A 69 7.17 3.54 -8.66
CA THR A 69 6.98 2.17 -9.12
C THR A 69 7.56 2.01 -10.53
N SER A 70 8.30 0.94 -10.76
CA SER A 70 9.01 0.73 -12.02
C SER A 70 9.17 -0.75 -12.33
N SER A 71 8.90 -1.14 -13.57
CA SER A 71 9.20 -2.49 -14.07
C SER A 71 10.51 -2.56 -14.86
N VAL A 72 11.24 -1.44 -14.94
CA VAL A 72 12.52 -1.34 -15.62
C VAL A 72 13.70 -1.10 -14.66
N ALA A 73 13.45 -1.09 -13.37
CA ALA A 73 14.45 -0.90 -12.32
C ALA A 73 15.28 -2.18 -12.10
N ILE A 74 16.20 -2.46 -13.00
CA ILE A 74 17.09 -3.65 -12.94
C ILE A 74 17.85 -3.68 -11.61
N GLY A 75 17.85 -4.86 -10.96
CA GLY A 75 18.49 -5.06 -9.65
C GLY A 75 17.53 -4.90 -8.46
N ARG A 76 16.30 -4.45 -8.71
CA ARG A 76 15.21 -4.58 -7.75
C ARG A 76 14.47 -5.90 -7.96
N MET A 77 14.14 -6.60 -6.89
CA MET A 77 13.32 -7.83 -6.93
C MET A 77 11.84 -7.42 -7.07
N HIS A 78 11.00 -7.69 -6.09
CA HIS A 78 9.66 -7.10 -6.03
C HIS A 78 9.73 -5.63 -5.60
N GLY A 79 10.57 -5.32 -4.61
CA GLY A 79 10.95 -3.96 -4.22
C GLY A 79 9.92 -3.19 -3.41
N LEU A 80 8.79 -3.81 -3.01
CA LEU A 80 7.80 -3.12 -2.18
C LEU A 80 8.41 -2.78 -0.82
N ASN A 81 8.54 -1.50 -0.54
CA ASN A 81 9.05 -0.99 0.73
C ASN A 81 8.35 0.31 1.09
N ILE A 82 8.40 0.65 2.38
CA ILE A 82 7.87 1.91 2.87
C ILE A 82 8.82 2.52 3.89
N GLN A 83 8.93 3.84 3.85
CA GLN A 83 9.55 4.65 4.89
C GLN A 83 8.52 5.70 5.36
N VAL A 84 8.36 5.81 6.67
CA VAL A 84 7.45 6.77 7.28
C VAL A 84 8.26 7.68 8.18
N PHE A 85 8.09 8.98 8.04
CA PHE A 85 8.76 10.00 8.84
C PHE A 85 7.71 10.83 9.57
N GLY A 86 7.77 10.83 10.89
CA GLY A 86 6.89 11.60 11.76
C GLY A 86 7.66 12.38 12.80
N GLU A 87 6.95 13.17 13.59
CA GLU A 87 7.53 14.04 14.63
C GLU A 87 8.27 13.26 15.72
N LYS A 88 7.86 12.03 16.00
CA LYS A 88 8.41 11.20 17.07
C LYS A 88 9.50 10.24 16.60
N GLY A 89 9.67 10.09 15.29
CA GLY A 89 10.65 9.16 14.73
C GLY A 89 10.28 8.67 13.34
N GLY A 90 10.99 7.67 12.87
CA GLY A 90 10.81 7.06 11.55
C GLY A 90 10.68 5.55 11.59
N LEU A 91 9.95 5.01 10.62
CA LEU A 91 9.80 3.58 10.38
C LEU A 91 10.34 3.22 9.00
N ARG A 92 10.89 2.02 8.86
CA ARG A 92 11.26 1.43 7.57
C ARG A 92 10.92 -0.05 7.56
N TRP A 93 10.26 -0.48 6.49
CA TRP A 93 9.95 -1.89 6.23
C TRP A 93 10.17 -2.22 4.75
N ALA A 94 10.52 -3.47 4.46
CA ALA A 94 10.66 -3.99 3.10
C ALA A 94 10.11 -5.41 3.01
N GLN A 95 9.39 -5.70 1.92
CA GLN A 95 8.74 -7.00 1.70
C GLN A 95 9.73 -8.16 1.59
N GLU A 96 10.95 -7.92 1.09
CA GLU A 96 11.99 -8.94 1.02
C GLU A 96 12.53 -9.36 2.40
N TRP A 97 12.30 -8.54 3.43
CA TRP A 97 12.65 -8.78 4.84
C TRP A 97 11.43 -8.60 5.74
N PRO A 98 10.32 -9.35 5.50
CA PRO A 98 9.00 -9.01 6.00
C PRO A 98 8.86 -9.13 7.53
N ASN A 99 9.76 -9.90 8.17
CA ASN A 99 9.73 -10.15 9.60
C ASN A 99 10.39 -9.04 10.44
N GLN A 100 10.97 -8.01 9.79
CA GLN A 100 11.72 -6.95 10.48
C GLN A 100 11.13 -5.57 10.19
N LEU A 101 10.86 -4.82 11.24
CA LEU A 101 10.52 -3.40 11.19
C LEU A 101 11.61 -2.60 11.88
N TYR A 102 12.17 -1.62 11.17
CA TYR A 102 13.16 -0.71 11.71
C TYR A 102 12.46 0.52 12.27
N TRP A 103 12.62 0.75 13.56
CA TRP A 103 12.13 1.92 14.26
C TRP A 103 13.29 2.80 14.72
N THR A 104 13.21 4.09 14.40
CA THR A 104 14.18 5.09 14.86
C THR A 104 13.43 6.20 15.59
N PRO A 105 13.46 6.24 16.92
CA PRO A 105 12.87 7.36 17.67
C PRO A 105 13.65 8.66 17.42
N LEU A 106 12.97 9.80 17.57
CA LEU A 106 13.61 11.11 17.45
C LEU A 106 14.78 11.19 18.44
N ASN A 107 15.97 11.54 17.95
CA ASN A 107 17.22 11.60 18.72
C ASN A 107 17.66 10.25 19.34
N GLY A 108 17.08 9.12 18.93
CA GLY A 108 17.42 7.79 19.42
C GLY A 108 18.23 6.96 18.42
N ARG A 109 18.48 5.72 18.80
CA ARG A 109 19.12 4.71 17.95
C ARG A 109 18.05 3.92 17.21
N THR A 110 18.38 3.42 16.03
CA THR A 110 17.51 2.49 15.31
C THR A 110 17.44 1.16 16.05
N GLU A 111 16.24 0.70 16.27
CA GLU A 111 15.89 -0.62 16.80
C GLU A 111 15.27 -1.48 15.71
N ILE A 112 15.51 -2.78 15.76
CA ILE A 112 14.89 -3.77 14.89
C ILE A 112 13.82 -4.49 15.70
N LEU A 113 12.56 -4.31 15.31
CA LEU A 113 11.43 -5.02 15.89
C LEU A 113 11.17 -6.26 15.06
N GLU A 114 11.26 -7.42 15.70
CA GLU A 114 11.03 -8.71 15.05
C GLU A 114 9.56 -9.10 15.17
N ARG A 115 9.00 -9.66 14.10
CA ARG A 115 7.65 -10.23 14.11
C ARG A 115 7.56 -11.34 15.18
N GLY A 116 6.49 -11.34 15.96
CA GLY A 116 6.32 -12.27 17.08
C GLY A 116 7.22 -11.98 18.27
N GLY A 117 7.96 -10.86 18.27
CA GLY A 117 8.78 -10.41 19.38
C GLY A 117 7.97 -9.77 20.51
N PRO A 118 8.61 -9.44 21.65
CA PRO A 118 7.93 -8.80 22.77
C PRO A 118 7.48 -7.37 22.42
N GLY A 119 6.39 -6.94 23.02
CA GLY A 119 5.91 -5.55 22.90
C GLY A 119 5.13 -5.23 21.61
N LEU A 120 4.70 -6.24 20.88
CA LEU A 120 3.81 -6.05 19.74
C LEU A 120 2.43 -5.55 20.17
N SER A 121 1.77 -4.79 19.27
CA SER A 121 0.36 -4.47 19.43
C SER A 121 -0.51 -5.72 19.27
N PRO A 122 -1.75 -5.72 19.79
CA PRO A 122 -2.68 -6.85 19.60
C PRO A 122 -2.92 -7.19 18.12
N GLU A 123 -2.92 -6.19 17.22
CA GLU A 123 -3.08 -6.37 15.78
C GLU A 123 -1.89 -7.13 15.19
N ALA A 124 -0.67 -6.74 15.55
CA ALA A 124 0.54 -7.36 15.07
C ALA A 124 0.72 -8.78 15.63
N ASP A 125 0.37 -8.99 16.92
CA ASP A 125 0.39 -10.29 17.56
C ASP A 125 -0.61 -11.26 16.89
N ARG A 126 -1.86 -10.82 16.67
CA ARG A 126 -2.87 -11.59 15.96
C ARG A 126 -2.42 -11.99 14.55
N ALA A 127 -1.72 -11.11 13.84
CA ALA A 127 -1.23 -11.38 12.49
C ALA A 127 -0.02 -12.33 12.45
N SER A 128 0.66 -12.56 13.58
CA SER A 128 1.80 -13.47 13.70
C SER A 128 1.32 -14.92 13.91
N ARG A 129 1.67 -15.82 13.00
CA ARG A 129 1.17 -17.20 12.98
C ARG A 129 2.17 -18.23 13.44
N VAL A 130 3.45 -17.97 13.28
CA VAL A 130 4.51 -18.88 13.73
C VAL A 130 5.42 -18.17 14.73
N THR A 131 6.10 -18.96 15.55
CA THR A 131 6.97 -18.46 16.60
C THR A 131 8.09 -17.59 16.03
N ILE A 132 8.53 -16.58 16.80
CA ILE A 132 9.69 -15.76 16.49
C ILE A 132 10.89 -16.62 16.06
N GLY A 133 11.65 -16.15 15.08
CA GLY A 133 12.77 -16.89 14.47
C GLY A 133 12.37 -17.84 13.34
N HIS A 134 11.08 -18.03 13.08
CA HIS A 134 10.57 -18.76 11.92
C HIS A 134 10.04 -17.75 10.89
N ALA A 135 10.40 -17.90 9.62
CA ALA A 135 10.00 -16.97 8.58
C ALA A 135 8.50 -17.06 8.28
N GLU A 136 7.85 -15.91 8.23
CA GLU A 136 6.55 -15.72 7.59
C GLU A 136 6.71 -14.87 6.33
N GLY A 137 5.78 -15.03 5.39
CA GLY A 137 5.81 -14.29 4.13
C GLY A 137 4.41 -14.23 3.51
N MET A 138 4.38 -13.98 2.19
CA MET A 138 3.15 -13.76 1.42
C MET A 138 2.05 -14.83 1.64
N PRO A 139 2.31 -16.15 1.68
CA PRO A 139 1.23 -17.13 1.91
C PRO A 139 0.51 -16.93 3.24
N LEU A 140 1.24 -16.60 4.31
CA LEU A 140 0.65 -16.35 5.63
C LEU A 140 -0.05 -15.01 5.71
N ALA A 141 0.45 -13.98 5.01
CA ALA A 141 -0.24 -12.70 4.88
C ALA A 141 -1.61 -12.87 4.20
N PHE A 142 -1.69 -13.63 3.10
CA PHE A 142 -2.97 -13.97 2.48
C PHE A 142 -3.86 -14.81 3.38
N ALA A 143 -3.31 -15.79 4.09
CA ALA A 143 -4.07 -16.60 5.04
C ALA A 143 -4.71 -15.76 6.15
N ASN A 144 -4.05 -14.69 6.61
CA ASN A 144 -4.62 -13.74 7.57
C ASN A 144 -5.87 -13.05 7.02
N ILE A 145 -5.84 -12.56 5.76
CA ILE A 145 -7.00 -11.93 5.12
C ILE A 145 -8.18 -12.90 5.07
N TYR A 146 -7.96 -14.16 4.67
CA TYR A 146 -9.02 -15.17 4.63
C TYR A 146 -9.53 -15.52 6.02
N ALA A 147 -8.67 -15.60 7.03
CA ALA A 147 -9.07 -15.87 8.41
C ALA A 147 -9.93 -14.72 8.98
N ASP A 148 -9.58 -13.48 8.68
CA ASP A 148 -10.34 -12.32 9.11
C ASP A 148 -11.72 -12.25 8.43
N LEU A 149 -11.78 -12.48 7.12
CA LEU A 149 -13.06 -12.58 6.41
C LEU A 149 -13.94 -13.72 6.93
N ALA A 150 -13.35 -14.88 7.22
CA ALA A 150 -14.08 -16.02 7.78
C ALA A 150 -14.69 -15.68 9.16
N GLU A 151 -13.93 -15.01 10.03
CA GLU A 151 -14.44 -14.53 11.32
C GLU A 151 -15.64 -13.60 11.15
N VAL A 152 -15.54 -12.61 10.27
CA VAL A 152 -16.64 -11.65 10.03
C VAL A 152 -17.88 -12.34 9.46
N ILE A 153 -17.72 -13.29 8.52
CA ILE A 153 -18.82 -14.05 7.94
C ILE A 153 -19.50 -14.92 9.00
N LEU A 154 -18.71 -15.64 9.82
CA LEU A 154 -19.23 -16.49 10.89
C LEU A 154 -19.96 -15.67 11.95
N ALA A 155 -19.37 -14.58 12.41
CA ALA A 155 -20.01 -13.68 13.37
C ALA A 155 -21.37 -13.17 12.86
N ARG A 156 -21.44 -12.78 11.59
CA ARG A 156 -22.71 -12.37 10.98
C ARG A 156 -23.75 -13.48 10.93
N ARG A 157 -23.34 -14.71 10.60
CA ARG A 157 -24.25 -15.87 10.56
C ARG A 157 -24.75 -16.27 11.96
N GLU A 158 -23.95 -16.07 12.99
CA GLU A 158 -24.25 -16.38 14.39
C GLU A 158 -24.96 -15.23 15.13
N GLY A 159 -25.16 -14.08 14.48
CA GLY A 159 -25.79 -12.90 15.07
C GLY A 159 -24.96 -12.21 16.15
N ARG A 160 -23.64 -12.42 16.17
CA ARG A 160 -22.71 -11.79 17.10
C ARG A 160 -21.86 -10.70 16.45
N THR A 161 -21.24 -9.86 17.26
CA THR A 161 -20.23 -8.90 16.81
C THR A 161 -18.93 -9.64 16.45
N PRO A 162 -18.31 -9.37 15.30
CA PRO A 162 -17.00 -9.94 14.97
C PRO A 162 -15.91 -9.42 15.91
N ASP A 163 -14.81 -10.17 16.01
CA ASP A 163 -13.58 -9.68 16.64
C ASP A 163 -13.12 -8.38 15.95
N PRO A 164 -12.99 -7.26 16.67
CA PRO A 164 -12.55 -5.98 16.08
C PRO A 164 -11.20 -6.09 15.36
N LEU A 165 -10.30 -6.95 15.84
CA LEU A 165 -9.00 -7.18 15.22
C LEU A 165 -9.08 -7.91 13.87
N ALA A 166 -10.21 -8.55 13.57
CA ALA A 166 -10.48 -9.18 12.28
C ALA A 166 -11.10 -8.21 11.24
N CYS A 167 -11.32 -6.94 11.59
CA CYS A 167 -12.03 -5.99 10.73
C CYS A 167 -11.09 -5.06 9.94
N HIS A 168 -9.80 -5.40 9.82
CA HIS A 168 -8.79 -4.56 9.15
C HIS A 168 -8.50 -4.95 7.68
N TYR A 169 -9.31 -5.80 7.08
CA TYR A 169 -9.16 -6.17 5.67
C TYR A 169 -9.68 -5.04 4.74
N PRO A 170 -9.12 -4.92 3.52
CA PRO A 170 -9.57 -3.92 2.56
C PRO A 170 -11.00 -4.16 2.09
N THR A 171 -11.73 -3.07 1.89
CA THR A 171 -13.14 -3.05 1.50
C THR A 171 -13.33 -2.59 0.04
N ALA A 172 -14.57 -2.61 -0.44
CA ALA A 172 -14.89 -2.04 -1.75
C ALA A 172 -14.62 -0.53 -1.84
N LEU A 173 -14.60 0.19 -0.69
CA LEU A 173 -14.25 1.61 -0.65
C LEU A 173 -12.76 1.83 -0.89
N ASP A 174 -11.91 0.99 -0.33
CA ASP A 174 -10.46 1.02 -0.60
C ASP A 174 -10.17 0.72 -2.07
N GLY A 175 -10.94 -0.21 -2.67
CA GLY A 175 -10.90 -0.49 -4.10
C GLY A 175 -11.33 0.72 -4.95
N LEU A 176 -12.41 1.40 -4.58
CA LEU A 176 -12.87 2.62 -5.25
C LEU A 176 -11.80 3.73 -5.16
N GLN A 177 -11.20 3.93 -3.98
CA GLN A 177 -10.13 4.91 -3.81
C GLN A 177 -8.94 4.62 -4.73
N SER A 178 -8.57 3.35 -4.88
CA SER A 178 -7.51 2.92 -5.79
C SER A 178 -7.85 3.23 -7.26
N MET A 179 -9.08 2.98 -7.69
CA MET A 179 -9.53 3.28 -9.05
C MET A 179 -9.53 4.79 -9.34
N VAL A 180 -10.02 5.60 -8.39
CA VAL A 180 -10.00 7.08 -8.52
C VAL A 180 -8.55 7.60 -8.60
N ALA A 181 -7.65 7.02 -7.82
CA ALA A 181 -6.24 7.40 -7.88
C ALA A 181 -5.59 7.06 -9.23
N ILE A 182 -5.95 5.94 -9.86
CA ILE A 182 -5.49 5.58 -11.21
C ILE A 182 -5.97 6.62 -12.23
N ASP A 183 -7.28 6.92 -12.25
CA ASP A 183 -7.87 7.89 -13.16
C ASP A 183 -7.23 9.27 -13.00
N ALA A 184 -7.06 9.72 -11.75
CA ALA A 184 -6.44 10.99 -11.43
C ALA A 184 -4.95 11.03 -11.84
N ALA A 185 -4.20 9.94 -11.67
CA ALA A 185 -2.80 9.85 -12.04
C ALA A 185 -2.61 9.92 -13.57
N VAL A 186 -3.43 9.20 -14.32
CA VAL A 186 -3.43 9.28 -15.79
C VAL A 186 -3.78 10.70 -16.27
N ALA A 187 -4.81 11.31 -15.67
CA ALA A 187 -5.21 12.68 -16.00
C ALA A 187 -4.11 13.70 -15.65
N SER A 188 -3.40 13.52 -14.54
CA SER A 188 -2.28 14.36 -14.12
C SER A 188 -1.10 14.21 -15.09
N ALA A 189 -0.67 13.01 -15.38
CA ALA A 189 0.44 12.72 -16.30
C ALA A 189 0.16 13.29 -17.70
N GLY A 190 -1.07 13.12 -18.21
CA GLY A 190 -1.49 13.71 -19.49
C GLY A 190 -1.52 15.24 -19.53
N LYS A 191 -1.42 15.90 -18.36
CA LYS A 191 -1.34 17.37 -18.19
C LYS A 191 0.03 17.82 -17.67
N GLY A 192 1.08 17.02 -17.91
CA GLY A 192 2.44 17.36 -17.51
C GLY A 192 2.66 17.41 -15.99
N GLY A 193 1.99 16.54 -15.25
CA GLY A 193 2.12 16.44 -13.79
C GLY A 193 1.30 17.48 -13.00
N ALA A 194 0.26 18.04 -13.59
CA ALA A 194 -0.62 18.97 -12.88
C ALA A 194 -1.32 18.28 -11.70
N TRP A 195 -1.39 18.98 -10.55
CA TRP A 195 -2.14 18.50 -9.39
C TRP A 195 -3.60 18.26 -9.74
N THR A 196 -4.07 17.07 -9.44
CA THR A 196 -5.40 16.58 -9.81
C THR A 196 -6.09 16.03 -8.56
N ASP A 197 -7.40 16.29 -8.43
CA ASP A 197 -8.23 15.78 -7.34
C ASP A 197 -8.26 14.23 -7.39
N ALA A 198 -7.98 13.59 -6.27
CA ALA A 198 -7.95 12.14 -6.11
C ALA A 198 -9.00 11.64 -5.10
N ARG A 199 -9.97 12.46 -4.72
CA ARG A 199 -11.05 12.09 -3.81
C ARG A 199 -12.13 11.31 -4.56
N PRO A 200 -12.65 10.21 -3.98
CA PRO A 200 -13.85 9.57 -4.50
C PRO A 200 -15.01 10.57 -4.59
N PRO A 201 -15.92 10.40 -5.57
CA PRO A 201 -17.11 11.24 -5.65
C PRO A 201 -17.90 11.13 -4.35
N SER A 202 -18.39 12.28 -3.85
CA SER A 202 -19.25 12.31 -2.67
C SER A 202 -20.51 11.45 -2.91
N ARG A 203 -20.85 10.62 -1.95
CA ARG A 203 -22.14 9.88 -2.01
C ARG A 203 -23.26 10.92 -2.09
N GLN A 204 -24.03 10.85 -3.16
CA GLN A 204 -25.31 11.54 -3.24
C GLN A 204 -26.36 10.85 -2.37
#